data_632dda4368166c07bda0f3b2855ccb98
#
_entry.id   632dda4368166c07bda0f3b2855ccb98
#
_cell.length_a   1.000
_cell.length_b   1.000
_cell.length_c   1.000
_cell.angle_alpha   90.00
_cell.angle_beta   90.00
_cell.angle_gamma   90.00
#
_symmetry.space_group_name_H-M   'P 1'
#
loop_
_entity.id
_entity.type
_entity.pdbx_description
1 polymer ?
#
loop_
_entity_poly.entity_id
_entity_poly.type
_entity_poly.pdbx_seq_one_letter_code
_entity_poly.pdbx_strand_id
1 'polypeptide(L)'
;TGNTAAIFKAGNAINHGWVLILSMIEHFKNAGISPAESGKMIGARFAKTWDPSMGFEALASGFNWGLQIMSTYVEVLERNNRTFKAKFLSPATYESWNVTKEDLLVCSQNTWQEIADYMGGICSLTEDGNYWIITMTKKPD
;
A
#
# COMPACT_ATOMS: atom_id res chain seq x y z
N THR A 1 19.55 -19.97 -12.77
CA THR A 1 20.69 -19.43 -12.06
C THR A 1 20.60 -17.91 -11.90
N GLY A 2 20.83 -17.10 -12.94
CA GLY A 2 20.70 -15.63 -12.83
C GLY A 2 19.28 -15.19 -12.42
N ASN A 3 18.23 -15.78 -12.98
CA ASN A 3 16.85 -15.47 -12.65
C ASN A 3 16.50 -15.86 -11.20
N THR A 4 16.99 -17.00 -10.72
CA THR A 4 16.77 -17.44 -9.33
C THR A 4 17.37 -16.46 -8.34
N ALA A 5 18.60 -15.97 -8.59
CA ALA A 5 19.24 -14.98 -7.73
C ALA A 5 18.50 -13.64 -7.74
N ALA A 6 18.00 -13.20 -8.90
CA ALA A 6 17.22 -11.97 -9.03
C ALA A 6 15.88 -12.06 -8.28
N ILE A 7 15.17 -13.19 -8.41
CA ILE A 7 13.90 -13.44 -7.71
C ILE A 7 14.12 -13.46 -6.19
N PHE A 8 15.19 -14.11 -5.72
CA PHE A 8 15.53 -14.15 -4.30
C PHE A 8 15.86 -12.77 -3.75
N LYS A 9 16.64 -11.97 -4.48
CA LYS A 9 16.94 -10.58 -4.09
C LYS A 9 15.68 -9.72 -4.05
N ALA A 10 14.80 -9.83 -5.03
CA ALA A 10 13.54 -9.09 -5.07
C ALA A 10 12.65 -9.46 -3.89
N GLY A 11 12.49 -10.75 -3.59
CA GLY A 11 11.72 -11.21 -2.43
C GLY A 11 12.27 -10.68 -1.10
N ASN A 12 13.58 -10.69 -0.92
CA ASN A 12 14.22 -10.13 0.26
C ASN A 12 14.03 -8.60 0.37
N ALA A 13 14.11 -7.87 -0.75
CA ALA A 13 13.88 -6.43 -0.76
C ALA A 13 12.44 -6.11 -0.37
N ILE A 14 11.45 -6.85 -0.88
CA ILE A 14 10.03 -6.71 -0.52
C ILE A 14 9.83 -6.96 0.97
N ASN A 15 10.36 -8.05 1.51
CA ASN A 15 10.26 -8.38 2.94
C ASN A 15 10.94 -7.32 3.81
N HIS A 16 12.10 -6.83 3.40
CA HIS A 16 12.80 -5.77 4.12
C HIS A 16 11.99 -4.48 4.21
N GLY A 17 11.35 -4.09 3.11
CA GLY A 17 10.45 -2.93 3.08
C GLY A 17 9.26 -3.10 4.05
N TRP A 18 8.63 -4.26 4.08
CA TRP A 18 7.52 -4.53 5.01
C TRP A 18 7.98 -4.61 6.46
N VAL A 19 9.16 -5.15 6.73
CA VAL A 19 9.75 -5.14 8.09
C VAL A 19 9.95 -3.71 8.60
N LEU A 20 10.41 -2.80 7.77
CA LEU A 20 10.52 -1.37 8.13
C LEU A 20 9.15 -0.76 8.45
N ILE A 21 8.13 -1.07 7.67
CA ILE A 21 6.75 -0.61 7.92
C ILE A 21 6.21 -1.17 9.23
N LEU A 22 6.37 -2.47 9.49
CA LEU A 22 5.96 -3.11 10.74
C LEU A 22 6.65 -2.47 11.94
N SER A 23 7.96 -2.24 11.87
CA SER A 23 8.74 -1.62 12.93
C SER A 23 8.28 -0.18 13.22
N MET A 24 7.91 0.56 12.18
CA MET A 24 7.37 1.92 12.30
C MET A 24 5.99 1.92 12.96
N ILE A 25 5.08 1.02 12.56
CA ILE A 25 3.74 0.88 13.16
C ILE A 25 3.88 0.53 14.64
N GLU A 26 4.74 -0.42 14.99
CA GLU A 26 5.00 -0.81 16.37
C GLU A 26 5.52 0.35 17.20
N HIS A 27 6.47 1.12 16.66
CA HIS A 27 7.01 2.30 17.34
C HIS A 27 5.92 3.33 17.64
N PHE A 28 5.05 3.63 16.69
CA PHE A 28 3.93 4.55 16.88
C PHE A 28 2.90 4.02 17.87
N LYS A 29 2.55 2.72 17.80
CA LYS A 29 1.65 2.09 18.80
C LYS A 29 2.20 2.22 20.22
N ASN A 30 3.48 1.94 20.40
CA ASN A 30 4.14 2.06 21.70
C ASN A 30 4.16 3.52 22.22
N ALA A 31 4.09 4.48 21.34
CA ALA A 31 3.98 5.91 21.66
C ALA A 31 2.50 6.38 21.83
N GLY A 32 1.53 5.47 21.77
CA GLY A 32 0.10 5.78 21.91
C GLY A 32 -0.58 6.31 20.64
N ILE A 33 0.06 6.16 19.48
CA ILE A 33 -0.48 6.58 18.18
C ILE A 33 -1.06 5.35 17.48
N SER A 34 -2.35 5.39 17.13
CA SER A 34 -3.03 4.27 16.48
C SER A 34 -2.50 4.03 15.05
N PRO A 35 -2.66 2.80 14.51
CA PRO A 35 -2.34 2.52 13.11
C PRO A 35 -3.08 3.42 12.12
N ALA A 36 -4.33 3.80 12.40
CA ALA A 36 -5.08 4.74 11.57
C ALA A 36 -4.44 6.14 11.55
N GLU A 37 -4.07 6.66 12.72
CA GLU A 37 -3.42 7.97 12.86
C GLU A 37 -2.04 7.99 12.21
N SER A 38 -1.22 6.97 12.47
CA SER A 38 0.10 6.85 11.86
C SER A 38 0.00 6.75 10.33
N GLY A 39 -0.96 5.98 9.82
CA GLY A 39 -1.24 5.88 8.39
C GLY A 39 -1.57 7.23 7.76
N LYS A 40 -2.42 8.03 8.39
CA LYS A 40 -2.75 9.39 7.93
C LYS A 40 -1.52 10.30 7.92
N MET A 41 -0.73 10.28 8.97
CA MET A 41 0.49 11.10 9.06
C MET A 41 1.50 10.75 7.96
N ILE A 42 1.74 9.46 7.76
CA ILE A 42 2.64 8.94 6.72
C ILE A 42 2.10 9.29 5.34
N GLY A 43 0.83 9.01 5.10
CA GLY A 43 0.17 9.25 3.82
C GLY A 43 0.16 10.71 3.43
N ALA A 44 -0.16 11.61 4.36
CA ALA A 44 -0.13 13.06 4.13
C ALA A 44 1.27 13.57 3.75
N ARG A 45 2.30 12.99 4.34
CA ARG A 45 3.69 13.31 3.99
C ARG A 45 4.07 12.74 2.64
N PHE A 46 3.72 11.48 2.39
CA PHE A 46 4.02 10.79 1.14
C PHE A 46 3.28 11.40 -0.05
N ALA A 47 2.03 11.85 0.13
CA ALA A 47 1.24 12.51 -0.90
C ALA A 47 1.94 13.73 -1.52
N LYS A 48 2.76 14.44 -0.74
CA LYS A 48 3.53 15.60 -1.23
C LYS A 48 4.61 15.25 -2.26
N THR A 49 4.92 13.98 -2.45
CA THR A 49 5.82 13.51 -3.51
C THR A 49 5.11 13.32 -4.86
N TRP A 50 3.78 13.42 -4.87
CA TRP A 50 2.93 13.30 -6.04
C TRP A 50 2.56 14.67 -6.60
N ASP A 51 2.33 14.74 -7.92
CA ASP A 51 1.84 15.95 -8.59
C ASP A 51 0.34 15.80 -8.91
N PRO A 52 -0.56 16.49 -8.19
CA PRO A 52 -1.99 16.36 -8.38
C PRO A 52 -2.49 16.83 -9.75
N SER A 53 -1.70 17.65 -10.47
CA SER A 53 -2.04 18.08 -11.83
C SER A 53 -2.04 16.93 -12.85
N MET A 54 -1.35 15.82 -12.54
CA MET A 54 -1.31 14.62 -13.37
C MET A 54 -2.55 13.75 -13.27
N GLY A 55 -3.41 13.98 -12.28
CA GLY A 55 -4.74 13.40 -12.16
C GLY A 55 -4.79 11.90 -11.86
N PHE A 56 -6.00 11.34 -12.02
CA PHE A 56 -6.30 9.95 -11.64
C PHE A 56 -5.49 8.90 -12.40
N GLU A 57 -5.18 9.12 -13.67
CA GLU A 57 -4.39 8.15 -14.46
C GLU A 57 -2.97 7.99 -13.88
N ALA A 58 -2.35 9.08 -13.46
CA ALA A 58 -1.05 9.02 -12.79
C ALA A 58 -1.14 8.29 -11.44
N LEU A 59 -2.23 8.51 -10.68
CA LEU A 59 -2.49 7.77 -9.45
C LEU A 59 -2.57 6.26 -9.71
N ALA A 60 -3.39 5.84 -10.67
CA ALA A 60 -3.56 4.44 -11.04
C ALA A 60 -2.24 3.80 -11.51
N SER A 61 -1.50 4.50 -12.36
CA SER A 61 -0.21 4.03 -12.86
C SER A 61 0.83 3.90 -11.76
N GLY A 62 0.94 4.90 -10.89
CA GLY A 62 1.88 4.90 -9.78
C GLY A 62 1.60 3.78 -8.78
N PHE A 63 0.33 3.53 -8.47
CA PHE A 63 -0.04 2.40 -7.60
C PHE A 63 0.20 1.05 -8.27
N ASN A 64 -0.06 0.91 -9.55
CA ASN A 64 0.28 -0.32 -10.28
C ASN A 64 1.79 -0.64 -10.18
N TRP A 65 2.63 0.36 -10.42
CA TRP A 65 4.08 0.22 -10.25
C TRP A 65 4.48 -0.06 -8.79
N GLY A 66 3.90 0.67 -7.84
CA GLY A 66 4.16 0.50 -6.41
C GLY A 66 3.82 -0.91 -5.93
N LEU A 67 2.69 -1.45 -6.33
CA LEU A 67 2.29 -2.81 -5.98
C LEU A 67 3.25 -3.85 -6.55
N GLN A 68 3.75 -3.67 -7.78
CA GLN A 68 4.76 -4.56 -8.38
C GLN A 68 6.07 -4.57 -7.57
N ILE A 69 6.40 -3.47 -6.90
CA ILE A 69 7.57 -3.37 -6.03
C ILE A 69 7.30 -3.99 -4.65
N MET A 70 6.07 -3.86 -4.16
CA MET A 70 5.68 -4.23 -2.79
C MET A 70 5.16 -5.67 -2.65
N SER A 71 4.88 -6.36 -3.75
CA SER A 71 4.34 -7.72 -3.72
C SER A 71 4.93 -8.58 -4.83
N THR A 72 5.08 -9.87 -4.54
CA THR A 72 5.52 -10.88 -5.51
C THR A 72 4.41 -11.33 -6.46
N TYR A 73 3.16 -11.01 -6.14
CA TYR A 73 2.00 -11.31 -6.97
C TYR A 73 1.08 -10.10 -7.04
N VAL A 74 0.80 -9.63 -8.24
CA VAL A 74 -0.15 -8.56 -8.51
C VAL A 74 -0.98 -8.93 -9.74
N GLU A 75 -2.29 -8.87 -9.61
CA GLU A 75 -3.26 -9.06 -10.68
C GLU A 75 -4.14 -7.82 -10.81
N VAL A 76 -4.10 -7.15 -11.94
CA VAL A 76 -5.00 -6.04 -12.23
C VAL A 76 -6.37 -6.60 -12.62
N LEU A 77 -7.37 -6.36 -11.78
CA LEU A 77 -8.74 -6.85 -11.98
C LEU A 77 -9.57 -5.91 -12.84
N GLU A 78 -9.33 -4.60 -12.71
CA GLU A 78 -10.01 -3.57 -13.49
C GLU A 78 -9.09 -2.36 -13.66
N ARG A 79 -9.07 -1.79 -14.85
CA ARG A 79 -8.39 -0.53 -15.13
C ARG A 79 -9.11 0.23 -16.25
N ASN A 80 -9.60 1.39 -15.92
CA ASN A 80 -10.18 2.34 -16.87
C ASN A 80 -9.94 3.78 -16.38
N ASN A 81 -10.51 4.76 -17.04
CA ASN A 81 -10.30 6.18 -16.71
C ASN A 81 -10.93 6.64 -15.37
N ARG A 82 -11.69 5.78 -14.70
CA ARG A 82 -12.35 6.08 -13.42
C ARG A 82 -12.06 5.07 -12.31
N THR A 83 -11.56 3.89 -12.66
CA THR A 83 -11.36 2.80 -11.70
C THR A 83 -10.02 2.10 -11.95
N PHE A 84 -9.29 1.86 -10.87
CA PHE A 84 -8.18 0.93 -10.81
C PHE A 84 -8.44 -0.05 -9.67
N LYS A 85 -8.44 -1.34 -9.99
CA LYS A 85 -8.62 -2.41 -9.01
C LYS A 85 -7.57 -3.47 -9.21
N ALA A 86 -6.88 -3.84 -8.14
CA ALA A 86 -5.86 -4.87 -8.19
C ALA A 86 -5.93 -5.77 -6.96
N LYS A 87 -5.57 -7.02 -7.17
CA LYS A 87 -5.39 -8.05 -6.14
C LYS A 87 -3.91 -8.34 -6.02
N PHE A 88 -3.39 -8.39 -4.82
CA PHE A 88 -1.99 -8.68 -4.57
C PHE A 88 -1.81 -9.48 -3.28
N LEU A 89 -0.71 -10.22 -3.20
CA LEU A 89 -0.41 -11.02 -2.03
C LEU A 89 -0.23 -10.09 -0.82
N SER A 90 -0.97 -10.36 0.25
CA SER A 90 -0.87 -9.57 1.47
C SER A 90 0.52 -9.71 2.09
N PRO A 91 1.05 -8.65 2.72
CA PRO A 91 2.33 -8.74 3.40
C PRO A 91 2.24 -9.68 4.61
N ALA A 92 3.34 -10.36 4.91
CA ALA A 92 3.44 -11.17 6.11
C ALA A 92 3.56 -10.29 7.36
N THR A 93 2.97 -10.76 8.45
CA THR A 93 3.22 -10.23 9.79
C THR A 93 4.02 -11.26 10.59
N TYR A 94 4.86 -10.78 11.49
CA TYR A 94 5.71 -11.63 12.32
C TYR A 94 5.29 -11.50 13.78
N GLU A 95 5.21 -12.61 14.49
CA GLU A 95 4.80 -12.64 15.91
C GLU A 95 5.69 -11.80 16.83
N SER A 96 6.95 -11.59 16.43
CA SER A 96 7.89 -10.75 17.17
C SER A 96 7.57 -9.25 17.15
N TRP A 97 6.71 -8.82 16.22
CA TRP A 97 6.19 -7.44 16.19
C TRP A 97 4.81 -7.38 16.83
N ASN A 98 4.60 -6.41 17.68
CA ASN A 98 3.28 -6.11 18.23
C ASN A 98 2.38 -5.40 17.20
N VAL A 99 2.28 -5.98 16.01
CA VAL A 99 1.49 -5.47 14.88
C VAL A 99 0.66 -6.61 14.34
N THR A 100 -0.65 -6.48 14.41
CA THR A 100 -1.58 -7.46 13.84
C THR A 100 -1.77 -7.23 12.34
N LYS A 101 -2.35 -8.21 11.65
CA LYS A 101 -2.77 -8.04 10.25
C LYS A 101 -3.72 -6.87 10.08
N GLU A 102 -4.65 -6.70 11.02
CA GLU A 102 -5.58 -5.57 11.04
C GLU A 102 -4.87 -4.23 11.21
N ASP A 103 -3.90 -4.13 12.10
CA ASP A 103 -3.09 -2.93 12.28
C ASP A 103 -2.40 -2.51 10.96
N LEU A 104 -1.84 -3.49 10.26
CA LEU A 104 -1.14 -3.26 9.00
C LEU A 104 -2.11 -2.84 7.89
N LEU A 105 -3.28 -3.50 7.81
CA LEU A 105 -4.33 -3.16 6.85
C LEU A 105 -4.84 -1.73 7.09
N VAL A 106 -5.16 -1.39 8.33
CA VAL A 106 -5.68 -0.06 8.71
C VAL A 106 -4.65 1.03 8.44
N CYS A 107 -3.39 0.82 8.80
CA CYS A 107 -2.32 1.77 8.50
C CYS A 107 -2.15 1.96 6.99
N SER A 108 -2.11 0.89 6.22
CA SER A 108 -1.96 0.94 4.76
C SER A 108 -3.16 1.61 4.09
N GLN A 109 -4.39 1.28 4.52
CA GLN A 109 -5.62 1.91 4.04
C GLN A 109 -5.58 3.43 4.23
N ASN A 110 -5.21 3.89 5.43
CA ASN A 110 -5.16 5.33 5.72
C ASN A 110 -4.02 6.02 4.97
N THR A 111 -2.86 5.39 4.85
CA THR A 111 -1.73 5.91 4.07
C THR A 111 -2.12 6.13 2.60
N TRP A 112 -2.72 5.14 2.00
CA TRP A 112 -3.07 5.19 0.57
C TRP A 112 -4.29 6.06 0.29
N GLN A 113 -5.20 6.17 1.25
CA GLN A 113 -6.32 7.11 1.14
C GLN A 113 -5.85 8.57 1.11
N GLU A 114 -4.86 8.95 1.90
CA GLU A 114 -4.29 10.30 1.87
C GLU A 114 -3.66 10.64 0.52
N ILE A 115 -2.95 9.67 -0.07
CA ILE A 115 -2.38 9.83 -1.41
C ILE A 115 -3.50 9.95 -2.45
N ALA A 116 -4.50 9.08 -2.38
CA ALA A 116 -5.64 9.08 -3.29
C ALA A 116 -6.41 10.41 -3.20
N ASP A 117 -6.70 10.88 -1.99
CA ASP A 117 -7.38 12.16 -1.75
C ASP A 117 -6.65 13.33 -2.39
N TYR A 118 -5.33 13.38 -2.23
CA TYR A 118 -4.48 14.41 -2.81
C TYR A 118 -4.50 14.39 -4.35
N MET A 119 -4.62 13.21 -4.95
CA MET A 119 -4.65 13.00 -6.39
C MET A 119 -6.06 12.99 -7.00
N GLY A 120 -7.10 13.30 -6.21
CA GLY A 120 -8.49 13.33 -6.69
C GLY A 120 -9.16 11.95 -6.80
N GLY A 121 -8.72 11.00 -5.98
CA GLY A 121 -9.26 9.65 -5.91
C GLY A 121 -9.83 9.28 -4.55
N ILE A 122 -10.46 8.11 -4.51
CA ILE A 122 -10.91 7.44 -3.29
C ILE A 122 -10.26 6.05 -3.26
N CYS A 123 -9.68 5.67 -2.14
CA CYS A 123 -9.01 4.38 -1.97
C CYS A 123 -9.78 3.49 -1.00
N SER A 124 -9.95 2.23 -1.34
CA SER A 124 -10.46 1.18 -0.46
C SER A 124 -9.53 -0.02 -0.51
N LEU A 125 -9.24 -0.59 0.65
CA LEU A 125 -8.39 -1.77 0.80
C LEU A 125 -9.14 -2.82 1.61
N THR A 126 -9.29 -4.03 1.05
CA THR A 126 -9.99 -5.14 1.69
C THR A 126 -9.18 -6.42 1.66
N GLU A 127 -9.44 -7.33 2.59
CA GLU A 127 -8.84 -8.67 2.61
C GLU A 127 -9.66 -9.67 1.80
N ASP A 128 -8.97 -10.57 1.12
CA ASP A 128 -9.53 -11.74 0.44
C ASP A 128 -8.58 -12.92 0.65
N GLY A 129 -8.75 -13.66 1.74
CA GLY A 129 -7.86 -14.75 2.13
C GLY A 129 -6.43 -14.25 2.37
N ASN A 130 -5.48 -14.78 1.60
CA ASN A 130 -4.06 -14.38 1.65
C ASN A 130 -3.74 -13.16 0.77
N TYR A 131 -4.76 -12.51 0.22
CA TYR A 131 -4.61 -11.38 -0.67
C TYR A 131 -5.27 -10.14 -0.11
N TRP A 132 -4.78 -9.00 -0.55
CA TRP A 132 -5.47 -7.73 -0.41
C TRP A 132 -5.99 -7.27 -1.77
N ILE A 133 -7.14 -6.62 -1.75
CA ILE A 133 -7.72 -5.98 -2.93
C ILE A 133 -7.76 -4.48 -2.68
N ILE A 134 -7.04 -3.75 -3.52
CA ILE A 134 -7.11 -2.29 -3.56
C ILE A 134 -8.09 -1.87 -4.66
N THR A 135 -8.95 -0.93 -4.33
CA THR A 135 -9.84 -0.29 -5.30
C THR A 135 -9.65 1.21 -5.20
N MET A 136 -9.27 1.84 -6.29
CA MET A 136 -9.23 3.29 -6.43
C MET A 136 -10.25 3.74 -7.44
N THR A 137 -11.01 4.76 -7.08
CA THR A 137 -11.98 5.38 -7.97
C THR A 137 -11.72 6.87 -8.07
N LYS A 138 -11.91 7.44 -9.26
CA LYS A 138 -11.86 8.89 -9.46
C LYS A 138 -13.02 9.54 -8.70
N LYS A 139 -12.76 10.61 -7.96
CA LYS A 139 -13.82 11.40 -7.34
C LYS A 139 -14.75 11.98 -8.41
N PRO A 140 -16.03 12.19 -8.11
CA PRO A 140 -16.91 12.96 -8.99
C PRO A 140 -16.32 14.34 -9.31
N ASP A 141 -16.54 14.79 -10.53
CA ASP A 141 -16.12 16.12 -11.02
C ASP A 141 -16.94 17.21 -10.35
#